data_014d51f5e3695a51d0afaee16fd023cd
#
_entry.id   014d51f5e3695a51d0afaee16fd023cd
#
_cell.length_a   1.000
_cell.length_b   1.000
_cell.length_c   1.000
_cell.angle_alpha   90.00
_cell.angle_beta   90.00
_cell.angle_gamma   90.00
#
_symmetry.space_group_name_H-M   'P 1'
#
loop_
_entity.id
_entity.type
_entity.pdbx_description
1 polymer ?
#
loop_
_entity_poly.entity_id
_entity_poly.type
_entity_poly.pdbx_seq_one_letter_code
_entity_poly.pdbx_strand_id
1 'polypeptide(L)'
;SISITKIAAVTQRPGLVIGMHFMNPVPVMKLVEIINGYATKKEVTDKIVELSKQLGKTPCAVNDYPGFIANRILMPMINEAIYSLYEGVAGVEEIDTVMKLGMAHPMGPLQLADFIGLDVCLSILKVLHEGFGNPKYAACPLLVNMVAAGRLGVKSGEGFYKYTAGSKELIPAF
;
A
#
# COMPACT_ATOMS: atom_id res chain seq x y z
N SER A 1 -0.45 -8.55 -3.25
CA SER A 1 -0.65 -9.55 -2.17
C SER A 1 -1.01 -10.91 -2.76
N ILE A 2 -0.47 -11.96 -2.19
CA ILE A 2 -0.78 -13.35 -2.56
C ILE A 2 -1.72 -13.90 -1.49
N SER A 3 -2.79 -14.62 -1.89
CA SER A 3 -3.73 -15.22 -0.95
C SER A 3 -3.06 -16.30 -0.09
N ILE A 4 -3.12 -16.13 1.22
CA ILE A 4 -2.64 -17.12 2.20
C ILE A 4 -3.44 -18.41 2.10
N THR A 5 -4.74 -18.30 1.83
CA THR A 5 -5.64 -19.45 1.62
C THR A 5 -5.21 -20.29 0.42
N LYS A 6 -4.83 -19.64 -0.70
CA LYS A 6 -4.32 -20.35 -1.89
C LYS A 6 -2.99 -21.05 -1.61
N ILE A 7 -2.07 -20.39 -0.88
CA ILE A 7 -0.81 -20.99 -0.46
C ILE A 7 -1.07 -22.20 0.46
N ALA A 8 -1.97 -22.05 1.43
CA ALA A 8 -2.32 -23.12 2.36
C ALA A 8 -2.89 -24.36 1.65
N ALA A 9 -3.71 -24.15 0.62
CA ALA A 9 -4.42 -25.21 -0.10
C ALA A 9 -3.50 -26.22 -0.81
N VAL A 10 -2.26 -25.83 -1.16
CA VAL A 10 -1.28 -26.73 -1.79
C VAL A 10 -0.38 -27.43 -0.77
N THR A 11 -0.63 -27.26 0.53
CA THR A 11 0.13 -27.90 1.61
C THR A 11 -0.66 -29.04 2.26
N GLN A 12 0.04 -29.97 2.91
CA GLN A 12 -0.57 -31.02 3.73
C GLN A 12 -1.01 -30.54 5.13
N ARG A 13 -0.81 -29.25 5.42
CA ARG A 13 -1.06 -28.65 6.73
C ARG A 13 -1.68 -27.23 6.65
N PRO A 14 -2.80 -27.07 5.94
CA PRO A 14 -3.38 -25.73 5.69
C PRO A 14 -3.71 -24.96 6.97
N GLY A 15 -4.07 -25.65 8.05
CA GLY A 15 -4.33 -25.02 9.36
C GLY A 15 -3.09 -24.43 10.05
N LEU A 16 -1.90 -24.74 9.59
CA LEU A 16 -0.62 -24.23 10.13
C LEU A 16 0.02 -23.16 9.23
N VAL A 17 -0.69 -22.72 8.19
CA VAL A 17 -0.22 -21.66 7.29
C VAL A 17 -0.84 -20.33 7.71
N ILE A 18 -0.01 -19.29 7.82
CA ILE A 18 -0.40 -17.94 8.20
C ILE A 18 0.51 -16.94 7.49
N GLY A 19 0.01 -15.74 7.22
CA GLY A 19 0.79 -14.66 6.62
C GLY A 19 1.35 -13.70 7.66
N MET A 20 2.54 -13.17 7.41
CA MET A 20 3.13 -12.03 8.12
C MET A 20 3.50 -10.96 7.10
N HIS A 21 2.73 -9.89 7.05
CA HIS A 21 2.99 -8.78 6.14
C HIS A 21 3.67 -7.64 6.89
N PHE A 22 4.97 -7.51 6.66
CA PHE A 22 5.79 -6.44 7.23
C PHE A 22 5.70 -5.17 6.39
N MET A 23 5.71 -4.02 7.07
CA MET A 23 5.80 -2.72 6.39
C MET A 23 7.26 -2.37 6.09
N ASN A 24 7.50 -1.79 4.93
CA ASN A 24 8.84 -1.38 4.48
C ASN A 24 9.15 0.07 4.92
N PRO A 25 10.34 0.38 5.46
CA PRO A 25 11.48 -0.49 5.79
C PRO A 25 11.23 -1.35 7.05
N VAL A 26 11.40 -2.66 6.92
CA VAL A 26 11.07 -3.62 7.98
C VAL A 26 11.74 -3.31 9.34
N PRO A 27 13.01 -2.91 9.44
CA PRO A 27 13.62 -2.59 10.73
C PRO A 27 12.98 -1.40 11.44
N VAL A 28 12.42 -0.44 10.70
CA VAL A 28 11.89 0.83 11.21
C VAL A 28 10.41 0.75 11.54
N MET A 29 9.63 0.14 10.63
CA MET A 29 8.17 0.08 10.75
C MET A 29 7.74 -0.94 11.78
N LYS A 30 6.93 -0.48 12.74
CA LYS A 30 6.50 -1.33 13.87
C LYS A 30 5.37 -2.28 13.53
N LEU A 31 4.48 -1.92 12.59
CA LEU A 31 3.32 -2.71 12.24
C LEU A 31 3.72 -3.99 11.52
N VAL A 32 3.04 -5.09 11.88
CA VAL A 32 2.95 -6.32 11.09
C VAL A 32 1.50 -6.78 11.02
N GLU A 33 0.97 -6.99 9.82
CA GLU A 33 -0.34 -7.63 9.65
C GLU A 33 -0.16 -9.15 9.72
N ILE A 34 -0.92 -9.79 10.60
CA ILE A 34 -0.97 -11.25 10.76
C ILE A 34 -2.20 -11.74 10.00
N ILE A 35 -1.98 -12.37 8.85
CA ILE A 35 -3.04 -12.69 7.90
C ILE A 35 -3.52 -14.12 8.08
N ASN A 36 -4.75 -14.27 8.56
CA ASN A 36 -5.41 -15.55 8.71
C ASN A 36 -5.99 -16.01 7.36
N GLY A 37 -5.46 -17.11 6.83
CA GLY A 37 -6.10 -17.83 5.73
C GLY A 37 -7.39 -18.53 6.22
N TYR A 38 -8.18 -19.02 5.28
CA TYR A 38 -9.47 -19.66 5.58
C TYR A 38 -9.39 -20.80 6.61
N ALA A 39 -8.33 -21.60 6.53
CA ALA A 39 -8.12 -22.77 7.40
C ALA A 39 -7.18 -22.49 8.58
N THR A 40 -6.60 -21.30 8.71
CA THR A 40 -5.62 -20.99 9.76
C THR A 40 -6.23 -21.20 11.16
N LYS A 41 -5.58 -22.03 11.97
CA LYS A 41 -6.03 -22.32 13.33
C LYS A 41 -5.73 -21.15 14.26
N LYS A 42 -6.66 -20.86 15.18
CA LYS A 42 -6.51 -19.78 16.16
C LYS A 42 -5.21 -19.87 16.96
N GLU A 43 -4.83 -21.06 17.38
CA GLU A 43 -3.59 -21.30 18.13
C GLU A 43 -2.32 -20.88 17.37
N VAL A 44 -2.35 -20.98 16.03
CA VAL A 44 -1.24 -20.51 15.15
C VAL A 44 -1.24 -18.97 15.14
N THR A 45 -2.40 -18.35 15.01
CA THR A 45 -2.53 -16.90 15.09
C THR A 45 -1.98 -16.37 16.41
N ASP A 46 -2.40 -16.96 17.53
CA ASP A 46 -1.99 -16.54 18.87
C ASP A 46 -0.45 -16.64 19.05
N LYS A 47 0.15 -17.73 18.56
CA LYS A 47 1.62 -17.93 18.59
C LYS A 47 2.37 -16.89 17.76
N ILE A 48 1.87 -16.57 16.56
CA ILE A 48 2.55 -15.62 15.67
C ILE A 48 2.36 -14.18 16.14
N VAL A 49 1.22 -13.86 16.75
CA VAL A 49 0.99 -12.58 17.45
C VAL A 49 2.02 -12.40 18.57
N GLU A 50 2.21 -13.44 19.42
CA GLU A 50 3.18 -13.38 20.50
C GLU A 50 4.62 -13.28 19.99
N LEU A 51 4.99 -14.06 18.99
CA LEU A 51 6.30 -13.96 18.33
C LEU A 51 6.53 -12.54 17.79
N SER A 52 5.53 -11.94 17.17
CA SER A 52 5.65 -10.58 16.62
C SER A 52 5.94 -9.54 17.71
N LYS A 53 5.30 -9.67 18.88
CA LYS A 53 5.59 -8.81 20.02
C LYS A 53 7.03 -8.99 20.54
N GLN A 54 7.50 -10.24 20.61
CA GLN A 54 8.89 -10.55 21.01
C GLN A 54 9.91 -9.95 20.04
N LEU A 55 9.55 -9.82 18.74
CA LEU A 55 10.35 -9.12 17.73
C LEU A 55 10.25 -7.58 17.83
N GLY A 56 9.58 -7.04 18.84
CA GLY A 56 9.38 -5.59 19.01
C GLY A 56 8.39 -4.98 18.02
N LYS A 57 7.53 -5.82 17.39
CA LYS A 57 6.51 -5.37 16.45
C LYS A 57 5.15 -5.22 17.14
N THR A 58 4.28 -4.46 16.48
CA THR A 58 2.86 -4.33 16.84
C THR A 58 2.05 -5.18 15.87
N PRO A 59 1.60 -6.39 16.26
CA PRO A 59 0.82 -7.26 15.39
C PRO A 59 -0.65 -6.81 15.31
N CYS A 60 -1.22 -6.84 14.10
CA CYS A 60 -2.65 -6.69 13.85
C CYS A 60 -3.16 -7.93 13.11
N ALA A 61 -4.02 -8.72 13.75
CA ALA A 61 -4.62 -9.89 13.12
C ALA A 61 -5.74 -9.45 12.15
N VAL A 62 -5.65 -9.94 10.92
CA VAL A 62 -6.58 -9.63 9.83
C VAL A 62 -6.91 -10.90 9.03
N ASN A 63 -7.93 -10.86 8.20
CA ASN A 63 -8.31 -11.97 7.33
C ASN A 63 -7.72 -11.83 5.94
N ASP A 64 -7.57 -12.98 5.25
CA ASP A 64 -7.04 -13.10 3.90
C ASP A 64 -8.02 -12.57 2.86
N TYR A 65 -7.92 -11.27 2.57
CA TYR A 65 -8.61 -10.58 1.49
C TYR A 65 -7.60 -9.86 0.58
N PRO A 66 -7.94 -9.58 -0.68
CA PRO A 66 -7.06 -8.82 -1.58
C PRO A 66 -6.60 -7.51 -0.94
N GLY A 67 -5.27 -7.28 -0.91
CA GLY A 67 -4.67 -6.09 -0.29
C GLY A 67 -4.64 -6.09 1.23
N PHE A 68 -5.14 -7.15 1.89
CA PHE A 68 -5.32 -7.23 3.35
C PHE A 68 -6.07 -6.00 3.88
N ILE A 69 -5.63 -5.32 4.95
CA ILE A 69 -6.30 -4.11 5.41
C ILE A 69 -5.54 -2.84 5.01
N ALA A 70 -4.21 -2.84 5.11
CA ALA A 70 -3.40 -1.67 4.83
C ALA A 70 -3.57 -1.20 3.38
N ASN A 71 -3.29 -2.05 2.41
CA ASN A 71 -3.40 -1.70 1.00
C ASN A 71 -4.85 -1.48 0.54
N ARG A 72 -5.81 -2.19 1.13
CA ARG A 72 -7.23 -2.03 0.81
C ARG A 72 -7.77 -0.63 1.15
N ILE A 73 -7.22 0.02 2.16
CA ILE A 73 -7.59 1.39 2.55
C ILE A 73 -6.70 2.40 1.85
N LEU A 74 -5.39 2.18 1.90
CA LEU A 74 -4.39 3.13 1.40
C LEU A 74 -4.49 3.35 -0.11
N MET A 75 -4.60 2.29 -0.90
CA MET A 75 -4.58 2.43 -2.36
C MET A 75 -5.78 3.17 -2.94
N PRO A 76 -7.03 2.94 -2.51
CA PRO A 76 -8.15 3.79 -2.91
C PRO A 76 -7.98 5.27 -2.52
N MET A 77 -7.42 5.56 -1.34
CA MET A 77 -7.14 6.94 -0.93
C MET A 77 -6.12 7.62 -1.85
N ILE A 78 -5.02 6.94 -2.16
CA ILE A 78 -4.03 7.43 -3.13
C ILE A 78 -4.64 7.59 -4.52
N ASN A 79 -5.40 6.60 -4.98
CA ASN A 79 -6.02 6.64 -6.30
C ASN A 79 -7.03 7.80 -6.43
N GLU A 80 -7.80 8.08 -5.37
CA GLU A 80 -8.73 9.22 -5.33
C GLU A 80 -7.98 10.55 -5.37
N ALA A 81 -6.86 10.67 -4.67
CA ALA A 81 -5.99 11.84 -4.75
C ALA A 81 -5.46 12.06 -6.18
N ILE A 82 -5.10 10.95 -6.87
CA ILE A 82 -4.66 11.01 -8.27
C ILE A 82 -5.82 11.40 -9.21
N TYR A 83 -7.04 10.90 -8.96
CA TYR A 83 -8.23 11.34 -9.71
C TYR A 83 -8.52 12.82 -9.49
N SER A 84 -8.41 13.31 -8.25
CA SER A 84 -8.61 14.75 -7.94
C SER A 84 -7.63 15.65 -8.72
N LEU A 85 -6.37 15.20 -8.86
CA LEU A 85 -5.39 15.88 -9.72
C LEU A 85 -5.77 15.77 -11.21
N TYR A 86 -6.12 14.57 -11.67
CA TYR A 86 -6.47 14.29 -13.08
C TYR A 86 -7.69 15.08 -13.55
N GLU A 87 -8.68 15.26 -12.69
CA GLU A 87 -9.92 15.99 -12.95
C GLU A 87 -9.78 17.51 -12.74
N GLY A 88 -8.60 17.98 -12.29
CA GLY A 88 -8.30 19.39 -12.10
C GLY A 88 -8.99 20.00 -10.87
N VAL A 89 -9.31 19.21 -9.86
CA VAL A 89 -9.89 19.70 -8.60
C VAL A 89 -8.91 20.58 -7.84
N ALA A 90 -7.62 20.14 -7.79
CA ALA A 90 -6.54 20.89 -7.17
C ALA A 90 -5.18 20.43 -7.74
N GLY A 91 -4.13 21.20 -7.50
CA GLY A 91 -2.76 20.84 -7.84
C GLY A 91 -2.15 19.84 -6.85
N VAL A 92 -0.94 19.38 -7.18
CA VAL A 92 -0.22 18.37 -6.38
C VAL A 92 0.03 18.86 -4.95
N GLU A 93 0.50 20.10 -4.82
CA GLU A 93 0.85 20.68 -3.52
C GLU A 93 -0.38 20.89 -2.65
N GLU A 94 -1.49 21.37 -3.24
CA GLU A 94 -2.73 21.63 -2.53
C GLU A 94 -3.35 20.32 -2.00
N ILE A 95 -3.40 19.25 -2.82
CA ILE A 95 -3.92 17.95 -2.41
C ILE A 95 -3.13 17.42 -1.22
N ASP A 96 -1.81 17.41 -1.30
CA ASP A 96 -0.95 16.91 -0.23
C ASP A 96 -1.02 17.79 1.02
N THR A 97 -1.11 19.12 0.86
CA THR A 97 -1.24 20.05 1.98
C THR A 97 -2.55 19.88 2.73
N VAL A 98 -3.67 19.74 2.02
CA VAL A 98 -4.97 19.49 2.65
C VAL A 98 -4.94 18.19 3.47
N MET A 99 -4.37 17.14 2.94
CA MET A 99 -4.30 15.86 3.65
C MET A 99 -3.36 15.91 4.85
N LYS A 100 -2.23 16.61 4.74
CA LYS A 100 -1.29 16.78 5.86
C LYS A 100 -1.85 17.68 6.97
N LEU A 101 -2.35 18.84 6.63
CA LEU A 101 -2.74 19.84 7.62
C LEU A 101 -4.20 19.73 8.04
N GLY A 102 -5.09 19.34 7.13
CA GLY A 102 -6.50 19.18 7.39
C GLY A 102 -6.87 17.82 7.98
N MET A 103 -6.21 16.76 7.54
CA MET A 103 -6.50 15.38 7.94
C MET A 103 -5.42 14.75 8.82
N ALA A 104 -4.43 15.54 9.25
CA ALA A 104 -3.33 15.13 10.14
C ALA A 104 -2.50 13.93 9.61
N HIS A 105 -2.38 13.80 8.29
CA HIS A 105 -1.51 12.79 7.71
C HIS A 105 -0.04 13.23 7.83
N PRO A 106 0.88 12.32 8.15
CA PRO A 106 2.31 12.64 8.26
C PRO A 106 2.94 13.00 6.91
N MET A 107 2.34 12.53 5.82
CA MET A 107 2.74 12.75 4.44
C MET A 107 1.49 12.81 3.56
N GLY A 108 1.51 13.68 2.55
CA GLY A 108 0.41 13.73 1.60
C GLY A 108 0.32 12.48 0.72
N PRO A 109 -0.85 12.14 0.17
CA PRO A 109 -1.06 10.91 -0.59
C PRO A 109 -0.25 10.83 -1.88
N LEU A 110 -0.01 11.94 -2.57
CA LEU A 110 0.75 11.96 -3.81
C LEU A 110 2.25 11.80 -3.53
N GLN A 111 2.77 12.47 -2.51
CA GLN A 111 4.14 12.27 -2.04
C GLN A 111 4.34 10.83 -1.54
N LEU A 112 3.39 10.27 -0.82
CA LEU A 112 3.45 8.89 -0.34
C LEU A 112 3.46 7.88 -1.50
N ALA A 113 2.66 8.12 -2.54
CA ALA A 113 2.66 7.30 -3.75
C ALA A 113 4.04 7.28 -4.43
N ASP A 114 4.70 8.44 -4.51
CA ASP A 114 6.07 8.55 -5.06
C ASP A 114 7.10 7.77 -4.22
N PHE A 115 6.95 7.77 -2.89
CA PHE A 115 7.82 7.00 -1.99
C PHE A 115 7.59 5.50 -2.09
N ILE A 116 6.34 5.05 -2.23
CA ILE A 116 5.99 3.64 -2.46
C ILE A 116 6.52 3.17 -3.83
N GLY A 117 6.43 4.03 -4.80
CA GLY A 117 6.64 3.77 -6.22
C GLY A 117 5.33 3.59 -6.98
N LEU A 118 5.15 4.39 -8.04
CA LEU A 118 3.89 4.43 -8.79
C LEU A 118 3.55 3.11 -9.48
N ASP A 119 4.56 2.38 -9.94
CA ASP A 119 4.40 1.02 -10.49
C ASP A 119 3.93 0.01 -9.42
N VAL A 120 4.39 0.16 -8.19
CA VAL A 120 3.92 -0.65 -7.04
C VAL A 120 2.47 -0.31 -6.72
N CYS A 121 2.13 0.98 -6.66
CA CYS A 121 0.74 1.44 -6.45
C CYS A 121 -0.19 0.89 -7.53
N LEU A 122 0.21 1.00 -8.81
CA LEU A 122 -0.55 0.46 -9.94
C LEU A 122 -0.73 -1.06 -9.82
N SER A 123 0.33 -1.79 -9.46
CA SER A 123 0.27 -3.24 -9.29
C SER A 123 -0.67 -3.66 -8.16
N ILE A 124 -0.68 -2.92 -7.04
CA ILE A 124 -1.59 -3.20 -5.93
C ILE A 124 -3.04 -2.91 -6.33
N LEU A 125 -3.32 -1.81 -7.03
CA LEU A 125 -4.66 -1.49 -7.53
C LEU A 125 -5.18 -2.59 -8.48
N LYS A 126 -4.33 -3.14 -9.35
CA LYS A 126 -4.69 -4.29 -10.21
C LYS A 126 -5.08 -5.51 -9.37
N VAL A 127 -4.30 -5.85 -8.34
CA VAL A 127 -4.62 -6.95 -7.42
C VAL A 127 -5.96 -6.72 -6.71
N LEU A 128 -6.25 -5.51 -6.28
CA LEU A 128 -7.52 -5.16 -5.65
C LEU A 128 -8.68 -5.27 -6.65
N HIS A 129 -8.51 -4.70 -7.86
CA HIS A 129 -9.52 -4.70 -8.91
C HIS A 129 -9.87 -6.13 -9.35
N GLU A 130 -8.87 -6.95 -9.63
CA GLU A 130 -9.06 -8.36 -10.04
C GLU A 130 -9.63 -9.20 -8.89
N GLY A 131 -9.12 -9.01 -7.68
CA GLY A 131 -9.51 -9.80 -6.52
C GLY A 131 -10.93 -9.54 -6.01
N PHE A 132 -11.44 -8.32 -6.18
CA PHE A 132 -12.81 -7.95 -5.77
C PHE A 132 -13.79 -7.89 -6.94
N GLY A 133 -13.32 -7.85 -8.20
CA GLY A 133 -14.16 -7.63 -9.36
C GLY A 133 -14.97 -6.32 -9.32
N ASN A 134 -14.44 -5.28 -8.64
CA ASN A 134 -15.17 -4.05 -8.40
C ASN A 134 -14.44 -2.86 -9.03
N PRO A 135 -15.11 -2.11 -9.94
CA PRO A 135 -14.51 -1.00 -10.69
C PRO A 135 -13.99 0.15 -9.79
N LYS A 136 -14.43 0.26 -8.54
CA LYS A 136 -13.88 1.27 -7.61
C LYS A 136 -12.37 1.16 -7.36
N TYR A 137 -11.77 0.02 -7.68
CA TYR A 137 -10.34 -0.21 -7.58
C TYR A 137 -9.61 -0.04 -8.93
N ALA A 138 -10.32 0.39 -9.98
CA ALA A 138 -9.68 0.71 -11.25
C ALA A 138 -8.68 1.86 -11.07
N ALA A 139 -7.47 1.69 -11.59
CA ALA A 139 -6.44 2.71 -11.49
C ALA A 139 -6.80 3.94 -12.32
N CYS A 140 -6.52 5.12 -11.79
CA CYS A 140 -6.64 6.38 -12.53
C CYS A 140 -5.79 6.34 -13.81
N PRO A 141 -6.33 6.80 -14.97
CA PRO A 141 -5.59 6.85 -16.22
C PRO A 141 -4.26 7.61 -16.12
N LEU A 142 -4.20 8.68 -15.31
CA LEU A 142 -2.96 9.42 -15.06
C LEU A 142 -1.89 8.52 -14.46
N LEU A 143 -2.21 7.71 -13.44
CA LEU A 143 -1.27 6.76 -12.84
C LEU A 143 -0.74 5.76 -13.87
N VAL A 144 -1.63 5.22 -14.70
CA VAL A 144 -1.25 4.27 -15.76
C VAL A 144 -0.27 4.92 -16.75
N ASN A 145 -0.55 6.15 -17.16
CA ASN A 145 0.28 6.88 -18.11
C ASN A 145 1.63 7.27 -17.50
N MET A 146 1.67 7.71 -16.23
CA MET A 146 2.93 8.02 -15.54
C MET A 146 3.84 6.81 -15.46
N VAL A 147 3.30 5.66 -15.06
CA VAL A 147 4.06 4.40 -15.01
C VAL A 147 4.57 4.00 -16.39
N ALA A 148 3.73 4.11 -17.43
CA ALA A 148 4.15 3.83 -18.82
C ALA A 148 5.25 4.78 -19.32
N ALA A 149 5.24 6.03 -18.84
CA ALA A 149 6.26 7.04 -19.14
C ALA A 149 7.55 6.88 -18.32
N GLY A 150 7.63 5.89 -17.40
CA GLY A 150 8.79 5.69 -16.55
C GLY A 150 8.90 6.66 -15.37
N ARG A 151 7.87 7.46 -15.11
CA ARG A 151 7.76 8.32 -13.92
C ARG A 151 7.28 7.48 -12.76
N LEU A 152 8.22 6.94 -11.96
CA LEU A 152 7.92 5.95 -10.93
C LEU A 152 8.04 6.50 -9.50
N GLY A 153 8.21 7.81 -9.35
CA GLY A 153 8.43 8.48 -8.07
C GLY A 153 9.90 8.60 -7.70
N VAL A 154 10.22 8.54 -6.41
CA VAL A 154 11.58 8.75 -5.88
C VAL A 154 12.63 7.91 -6.59
N LYS A 155 12.35 6.64 -6.86
CA LYS A 155 13.31 5.72 -7.47
C LYS A 155 13.70 6.05 -8.92
N SER A 156 12.89 6.83 -9.63
CA SER A 156 13.17 7.31 -10.99
C SER A 156 13.57 8.78 -11.02
N GLY A 157 13.58 9.47 -9.87
CA GLY A 157 13.85 10.90 -9.75
C GLY A 157 12.65 11.79 -10.06
N GLU A 158 11.54 11.25 -10.56
CA GLU A 158 10.33 12.00 -10.89
C GLU A 158 9.07 11.12 -10.73
N GLY A 159 8.04 11.71 -10.15
CA GLY A 159 6.69 11.20 -10.03
C GLY A 159 5.70 12.36 -10.04
N PHE A 160 4.90 12.53 -8.99
CA PHE A 160 4.11 13.74 -8.76
C PHE A 160 4.99 14.91 -8.36
N TYR A 161 6.15 14.62 -7.79
CA TYR A 161 7.22 15.57 -7.47
C TYR A 161 8.51 15.21 -8.23
N LYS A 162 9.40 16.20 -8.32
CA LYS A 162 10.77 16.02 -8.80
C LYS A 162 11.69 15.83 -7.60
N TYR A 163 12.57 14.85 -7.69
CA TYR A 163 13.50 14.46 -6.64
C TYR A 163 14.95 14.66 -7.08
N THR A 164 15.63 15.60 -6.44
CA THR A 164 17.05 15.83 -6.66
C THR A 164 17.86 15.21 -5.52
N ALA A 165 18.89 14.45 -5.85
CA ALA A 165 19.77 13.84 -4.87
C ALA A 165 20.34 14.89 -3.90
N GLY A 166 20.17 14.66 -2.59
CA GLY A 166 20.63 15.57 -1.55
C GLY A 166 19.71 16.75 -1.24
N SER A 167 18.66 17.01 -2.03
CA SER A 167 17.64 18.02 -1.74
C SER A 167 16.47 17.43 -0.97
N LYS A 168 15.92 18.21 -0.03
CA LYS A 168 14.65 17.91 0.66
C LYS A 168 13.50 18.73 0.07
N GLU A 169 13.78 19.58 -0.90
CA GLU A 169 12.77 20.40 -1.55
C GLU A 169 11.86 19.53 -2.42
N LEU A 170 10.56 19.71 -2.29
CA LEU A 170 9.53 19.06 -3.09
C LEU A 170 9.07 20.03 -4.17
N ILE A 171 9.41 19.74 -5.40
CA ILE A 171 9.03 20.56 -6.57
C ILE A 171 7.93 19.78 -7.28
N PRO A 172 6.69 20.31 -7.37
CA PRO A 172 5.62 19.68 -8.14
C PRO A 172 6.03 19.45 -9.59
N ALA A 173 5.64 18.32 -10.16
CA ALA A 173 5.95 17.94 -11.53
C ALA A 173 4.81 18.27 -12.54
N PHE A 174 3.69 18.82 -12.01
CA PHE A 174 2.48 19.24 -12.73
C PHE A 174 2.11 20.66 -12.35
#